data_65eb99790302578a5f88cfac94dc31c5
#
_entry.id   65eb99790302578a5f88cfac94dc31c5
#
_cell.length_a   1.000
_cell.length_b   1.000
_cell.length_c   1.000
_cell.angle_alpha   90.00
_cell.angle_beta   90.00
_cell.angle_gamma   90.00
#
_symmetry.space_group_name_H-M   'P 1'
#
loop_
_entity.id
_entity.type
_entity.pdbx_description
1 polymer ?
#
loop_
_entity_poly.entity_id
_entity_poly.type
_entity_poly.pdbx_seq_one_letter_code
_entity_poly.pdbx_strand_id
1 'polypeptide(L)'
;MKKAKWVIEKEKAKKAANQETVWLFGTHAVRDALKNPAREKLRLIITKNAFYRLKSVIERSQIEPELCDPRQFCAPLDAGSVHQGIALETKPLVWGSLEDHALGGDDGPARLILLDQITDPHNVGAILRSAEVFGA
;
A
#
# COMPACT_ATOMS: atom_id res chain seq x y z
N MET A 1 -22.38 -18.40 24.90
CA MET A 1 -21.33 -19.19 24.19
C MET A 1 -20.03 -18.40 24.18
N LYS A 2 -18.96 -18.93 24.74
CA LYS A 2 -17.64 -18.28 24.67
C LYS A 2 -17.09 -18.45 23.25
N LYS A 3 -16.77 -17.32 22.59
CA LYS A 3 -16.10 -17.34 21.27
C LYS A 3 -14.77 -18.11 21.38
N ALA A 4 -14.44 -18.92 20.37
CA ALA A 4 -13.20 -19.65 20.32
C ALA A 4 -12.00 -18.69 20.35
N LYS A 5 -10.91 -19.09 21.00
CA LYS A 5 -9.70 -18.24 21.22
C LYS A 5 -9.14 -17.67 19.93
N TRP A 6 -9.14 -18.46 18.84
CA TRP A 6 -8.69 -18.03 17.52
C TRP A 6 -9.58 -16.94 16.88
N VAL A 7 -10.91 -16.94 17.17
CA VAL A 7 -11.84 -15.90 16.70
C VAL A 7 -11.55 -14.58 17.39
N ILE A 8 -11.27 -14.62 18.72
CA ILE A 8 -10.92 -13.42 19.50
C ILE A 8 -9.57 -12.84 19.03
N GLU A 9 -8.60 -13.69 18.71
CA GLU A 9 -7.31 -13.28 18.18
C GLU A 9 -7.45 -12.67 16.77
N LYS A 10 -8.27 -13.26 15.91
CA LYS A 10 -8.57 -12.73 14.57
C LYS A 10 -9.31 -11.38 14.65
N GLU A 11 -10.25 -11.23 15.57
CA GLU A 11 -10.94 -9.95 15.81
C GLU A 11 -9.99 -8.87 16.38
N LYS A 12 -9.06 -9.24 17.28
CA LYS A 12 -8.04 -8.34 17.82
C LYS A 12 -7.03 -7.91 16.75
N ALA A 13 -6.55 -8.85 15.93
CA ALA A 13 -5.65 -8.57 14.81
C ALA A 13 -6.32 -7.65 13.77
N LYS A 14 -7.59 -7.89 13.45
CA LYS A 14 -8.39 -7.04 12.55
C LYS A 14 -8.62 -5.64 13.13
N LYS A 15 -8.79 -5.53 14.43
CA LYS A 15 -8.94 -4.24 15.13
C LYS A 15 -7.63 -3.46 15.20
N ALA A 16 -6.51 -4.14 15.43
CA ALA A 16 -5.17 -3.54 15.41
C ALA A 16 -4.81 -3.06 13.99
N ALA A 17 -5.02 -3.89 12.97
CA ALA A 17 -4.81 -3.51 11.57
C ALA A 17 -5.69 -2.31 11.13
N ASN A 18 -6.88 -2.14 11.71
CA ASN A 18 -7.75 -1.00 11.44
C ASN A 18 -7.29 0.32 12.11
N GLN A 19 -6.36 0.24 13.08
CA GLN A 19 -5.79 1.40 13.77
C GLN A 19 -4.39 1.76 13.26
N GLU A 20 -3.71 0.83 12.60
CA GLU A 20 -2.39 1.09 12.02
C GLU A 20 -2.52 1.86 10.71
N THR A 21 -1.72 2.89 10.58
CA THR A 21 -1.52 3.60 9.32
C THR A 21 -0.11 3.36 8.81
N VAL A 22 0.07 3.42 7.50
CA VAL A 22 1.38 3.29 6.85
C VAL A 22 1.63 4.49 5.97
N TRP A 23 2.88 4.92 5.92
CA TRP A 23 3.29 5.99 5.02
C TRP A 23 3.94 5.41 3.77
N LEU A 24 3.33 5.68 2.63
CA LEU A 24 3.90 5.41 1.32
C LEU A 24 4.58 6.67 0.81
N PHE A 25 5.75 6.54 0.21
CA PHE A 25 6.49 7.68 -0.30
C PHE A 25 7.14 7.39 -1.66
N GLY A 26 7.52 8.45 -2.35
CA GLY A 26 8.03 8.36 -3.72
C GLY A 26 6.92 8.36 -4.78
N THR A 27 7.26 8.93 -5.94
CA THR A 27 6.29 9.27 -6.99
C THR A 27 5.50 8.06 -7.50
N HIS A 28 6.16 6.91 -7.73
CA HIS A 28 5.50 5.73 -8.28
C HIS A 28 4.58 5.06 -7.27
N ALA A 29 5.07 4.80 -6.06
CA ALA A 29 4.29 4.15 -5.01
C ALA A 29 3.04 4.95 -4.65
N VAL A 30 3.18 6.27 -4.49
CA VAL A 30 2.04 7.14 -4.16
C VAL A 30 1.07 7.27 -5.32
N ARG A 31 1.56 7.40 -6.56
CA ARG A 31 0.71 7.44 -7.75
C ARG A 31 -0.18 6.19 -7.84
N ASP A 32 0.39 5.03 -7.65
CA ASP A 32 -0.34 3.76 -7.80
C ASP A 32 -1.29 3.54 -6.61
N ALA A 33 -0.91 3.96 -5.41
CA ALA A 33 -1.80 3.98 -4.25
C ALA A 33 -2.98 4.94 -4.42
N LEU A 34 -2.77 6.12 -5.02
CA LEU A 34 -3.84 7.08 -5.32
C LEU A 34 -4.85 6.53 -6.33
N LYS A 35 -4.41 5.73 -7.29
CA LYS A 35 -5.26 5.08 -8.29
C LYS A 35 -6.03 3.87 -7.73
N ASN A 36 -5.56 3.26 -6.67
CA ASN A 36 -6.16 2.06 -6.11
C ASN A 36 -7.46 2.41 -5.33
N PRO A 37 -8.63 1.97 -5.77
CA PRO A 37 -9.89 2.25 -5.09
C PRO A 37 -10.03 1.49 -3.76
N ALA A 38 -9.34 0.36 -3.60
CA ALA A 38 -9.36 -0.43 -2.36
C ALA A 38 -8.52 0.20 -1.24
N ARG A 39 -7.71 1.23 -1.55
CA ARG A 39 -6.84 1.86 -0.57
C ARG A 39 -7.52 3.05 0.09
N GLU A 40 -7.69 2.99 1.41
CA GLU A 40 -8.17 4.11 2.21
C GLU A 40 -7.04 5.14 2.38
N LYS A 41 -7.22 6.30 1.75
CA LYS A 41 -6.25 7.40 1.73
C LYS A 41 -6.62 8.39 2.82
N LEU A 42 -5.69 8.70 3.71
CA LEU A 42 -5.93 9.52 4.90
C LEU A 42 -5.38 10.93 4.74
N ARG A 43 -4.11 11.05 4.32
CA ARG A 43 -3.41 12.32 4.28
C ARG A 43 -2.35 12.32 3.18
N LEU A 44 -2.34 13.33 2.32
CA LEU A 44 -1.36 13.48 1.23
C LEU A 44 -0.51 14.74 1.47
N ILE A 45 0.78 14.54 1.78
CA ILE A 45 1.76 15.62 1.90
C ILE A 45 2.57 15.69 0.62
N ILE A 46 2.63 16.87 -0.01
CA ILE A 46 3.23 16.98 -1.33
C ILE A 46 3.84 18.37 -1.56
N THR A 47 4.98 18.40 -2.23
CA THR A 47 5.60 19.66 -2.70
C THR A 47 4.93 20.15 -3.98
N LYS A 48 5.01 21.45 -4.25
CA LYS A 48 4.45 22.05 -5.48
C LYS A 48 4.91 21.34 -6.75
N ASN A 49 6.21 21.01 -6.85
CA ASN A 49 6.75 20.34 -8.03
C ASN A 49 6.18 18.93 -8.23
N ALA A 50 6.04 18.17 -7.16
CA ALA A 50 5.43 16.84 -7.22
C ALA A 50 3.93 16.93 -7.53
N PHE A 51 3.24 17.92 -6.99
CA PHE A 51 1.82 18.17 -7.26
C PHE A 51 1.56 18.37 -8.76
N TYR A 52 2.33 19.22 -9.43
CA TYR A 52 2.13 19.45 -10.87
C TYR A 52 2.32 18.18 -11.71
N ARG A 53 3.23 17.29 -11.32
CA ARG A 53 3.46 16.02 -12.02
C ARG A 53 2.29 15.04 -11.86
N LEU A 54 1.60 15.07 -10.73
CA LEU A 54 0.56 14.10 -10.37
C LEU A 54 -0.84 14.71 -10.32
N LYS A 55 -1.01 15.95 -10.77
CA LYS A 55 -2.23 16.72 -10.67
C LYS A 55 -3.47 15.91 -11.08
N SER A 56 -3.46 15.30 -12.26
CA SER A 56 -4.60 14.54 -12.79
C SER A 56 -4.96 13.30 -11.93
N VAL A 57 -3.98 12.68 -11.30
CA VAL A 57 -4.19 11.52 -10.43
C VAL A 57 -4.74 11.96 -9.08
N ILE A 58 -4.23 13.07 -8.54
CA ILE A 58 -4.70 13.64 -7.26
C ILE A 58 -6.16 14.08 -7.40
N GLU A 59 -6.51 14.80 -8.45
CA GLU A 59 -7.88 15.24 -8.72
C GLU A 59 -8.87 14.08 -8.81
N ARG A 60 -8.46 12.98 -9.44
CA ARG A 60 -9.30 11.76 -9.53
C ARG A 60 -9.42 11.00 -8.21
N SER A 61 -8.43 11.09 -7.36
CA SER A 61 -8.40 10.39 -6.06
C SER A 61 -9.27 11.05 -5.00
N GLN A 62 -9.73 12.27 -5.23
CA GLN A 62 -10.56 13.08 -4.33
C GLN A 62 -9.91 13.35 -2.96
N ILE A 63 -8.60 13.13 -2.81
CA ILE A 63 -7.87 13.50 -1.61
C ILE A 63 -7.40 14.95 -1.70
N GLU A 64 -7.58 15.71 -0.62
CA GLU A 64 -7.08 17.08 -0.54
C GLU A 64 -5.58 17.07 -0.21
N PRO A 65 -4.70 17.65 -1.07
CA PRO A 65 -3.27 17.63 -0.85
C PRO A 65 -2.84 18.73 0.12
N GLU A 66 -1.98 18.39 1.07
CA GLU A 66 -1.27 19.33 1.92
C GLU A 66 0.02 19.77 1.24
N LEU A 67 0.05 20.99 0.73
CA LEU A 67 1.24 21.54 0.10
C LEU A 67 2.28 21.91 1.14
N CYS A 68 3.50 21.46 0.95
CA CYS A 68 4.62 21.78 1.84
C CYS A 68 5.85 22.32 1.09
N ASP A 69 6.72 23.03 1.82
CA ASP A 69 8.02 23.41 1.30
C ASP A 69 8.96 22.17 1.26
N PRO A 70 9.76 22.00 0.19
CA PRO A 70 10.73 20.89 0.11
C PRO A 70 11.73 20.85 1.27
N ARG A 71 12.05 21.99 1.87
CA ARG A 71 12.98 22.11 3.01
C ARG A 71 12.31 21.75 4.35
N GLN A 72 10.99 21.73 4.39
CA GLN A 72 10.18 21.47 5.58
C GLN A 72 9.21 20.32 5.34
N PHE A 73 9.69 19.28 4.64
CA PHE A 73 8.86 18.11 4.38
C PHE A 73 8.53 17.39 5.69
N CYS A 74 7.26 17.45 6.10
CA CYS A 74 6.82 17.10 7.45
C CYS A 74 6.21 15.71 7.60
N ALA A 75 6.30 14.84 6.59
CA ALA A 75 5.88 13.45 6.74
C ALA A 75 6.83 12.71 7.71
N PRO A 76 6.30 11.85 8.60
CA PRO A 76 7.09 11.10 9.57
C PRO A 76 7.82 9.93 8.90
N LEU A 77 8.80 10.26 8.06
CA LEU A 77 9.64 9.31 7.34
C LEU A 77 11.04 9.28 7.94
N ASP A 78 11.73 8.15 7.76
CA ASP A 78 13.12 8.04 8.13
C ASP A 78 14.01 9.03 7.36
N ALA A 79 15.06 9.52 8.00
CA ALA A 79 15.93 10.54 7.42
C ALA A 79 16.60 10.15 6.09
N GLY A 80 16.74 8.86 5.82
CA GLY A 80 17.27 8.31 4.56
C GLY A 80 16.22 8.05 3.46
N SER A 81 14.95 8.35 3.71
CA SER A 81 13.88 8.05 2.76
C SER A 81 13.92 8.92 1.52
N VAL A 82 13.95 8.31 0.35
CA VAL A 82 13.89 9.02 -0.94
C VAL A 82 12.45 9.32 -1.31
N HIS A 83 11.86 10.32 -0.65
CA HIS A 83 10.42 10.62 -0.77
C HIS A 83 10.04 11.41 -2.04
N GLN A 84 11.00 11.98 -2.76
CA GLN A 84 10.78 12.74 -4.01
C GLN A 84 9.73 13.88 -3.89
N GLY A 85 9.55 14.40 -2.68
CA GLY A 85 8.61 15.48 -2.38
C GLY A 85 7.14 15.02 -2.28
N ILE A 86 6.88 13.74 -2.02
CA ILE A 86 5.52 13.20 -1.85
C ILE A 86 5.48 12.06 -0.85
N ALA A 87 4.47 12.08 0.03
CA ALA A 87 4.14 11.00 0.94
C ALA A 87 2.62 10.91 1.15
N LEU A 88 2.11 9.71 1.26
CA LEU A 88 0.71 9.40 1.47
C LEU A 88 0.55 8.54 2.73
N GLU A 89 -0.21 9.03 3.68
CA GLU A 89 -0.71 8.23 4.80
C GLU A 89 -1.94 7.44 4.36
N THR A 90 -1.94 6.15 4.62
CA THR A 90 -3.00 5.25 4.20
C THR A 90 -3.15 4.10 5.18
N LYS A 91 -4.30 3.45 5.20
CA LYS A 91 -4.43 2.18 5.92
C LYS A 91 -3.78 1.03 5.16
N PRO A 92 -3.24 0.03 5.88
CA PRO A 92 -2.81 -1.22 5.24
C PRO A 92 -3.94 -1.84 4.42
N LEU A 93 -3.59 -2.50 3.31
CA LEU A 93 -4.55 -3.32 2.57
C LEU A 93 -4.91 -4.57 3.39
N VAL A 94 -6.17 -4.95 3.36
CA VAL A 94 -6.63 -6.21 3.94
C VAL A 94 -6.43 -7.29 2.88
N TRP A 95 -5.43 -8.13 3.08
CA TRP A 95 -5.04 -9.16 2.11
C TRP A 95 -5.91 -10.44 2.18
N GLY A 96 -6.72 -10.60 3.23
CA GLY A 96 -7.47 -11.85 3.45
C GLY A 96 -6.59 -12.98 3.97
N SER A 97 -7.09 -14.21 3.88
CA SER A 97 -6.33 -15.42 4.23
C SER A 97 -5.79 -16.11 2.97
N LEU A 98 -4.78 -16.96 3.13
CA LEU A 98 -4.25 -17.77 2.03
C LEU A 98 -5.35 -18.64 1.42
N GLU A 99 -6.24 -19.19 2.25
CA GLU A 99 -7.36 -20.02 1.82
C GLU A 99 -8.31 -19.26 0.90
N ASP A 100 -8.59 -17.98 1.23
CA ASP A 100 -9.48 -17.15 0.40
C ASP A 100 -8.92 -16.94 -1.02
N HIS A 101 -7.58 -16.91 -1.15
CA HIS A 101 -6.91 -16.72 -2.43
C HIS A 101 -6.61 -18.03 -3.16
N ALA A 102 -6.38 -19.13 -2.41
CA ALA A 102 -5.98 -20.42 -2.98
C ALA A 102 -7.13 -21.15 -3.67
N LEU A 103 -8.37 -20.88 -3.28
CA LEU A 103 -9.55 -21.56 -3.84
C LEU A 103 -9.91 -21.13 -5.27
N GLY A 104 -9.23 -20.11 -5.79
CA GLY A 104 -9.56 -19.51 -7.09
C GLY A 104 -10.86 -18.72 -7.05
N GLY A 105 -10.97 -17.74 -7.92
CA GLY A 105 -12.20 -17.00 -8.16
C GLY A 105 -12.87 -17.45 -9.45
N ASP A 106 -13.78 -16.63 -9.93
CA ASP A 106 -14.49 -16.84 -11.21
C ASP A 106 -13.55 -16.88 -12.42
N ASP A 107 -12.30 -16.42 -12.26
CA ASP A 107 -11.27 -16.31 -13.32
C ASP A 107 -10.44 -17.60 -13.52
N GLY A 108 -10.76 -18.70 -12.83
CA GLY A 108 -10.07 -19.99 -12.97
C GLY A 108 -9.11 -20.32 -11.82
N PRO A 109 -8.21 -21.30 -12.01
CA PRO A 109 -7.32 -21.75 -10.94
C PRO A 109 -6.32 -20.68 -10.54
N ALA A 110 -6.21 -20.41 -9.23
CA ALA A 110 -5.27 -19.46 -8.70
C ALA A 110 -3.82 -19.89 -8.96
N ARG A 111 -2.97 -18.94 -9.35
CA ARG A 111 -1.53 -19.12 -9.42
C ARG A 111 -0.90 -18.39 -8.25
N LEU A 112 -0.18 -19.12 -7.43
CA LEU A 112 0.43 -18.60 -6.22
C LEU A 112 1.95 -18.71 -6.31
N ILE A 113 2.64 -17.69 -5.83
CA ILE A 113 4.09 -17.68 -5.70
C ILE A 113 4.44 -17.55 -4.22
N LEU A 114 5.14 -18.54 -3.70
CA LEU A 114 5.70 -18.49 -2.35
C LEU A 114 7.13 -17.97 -2.40
N LEU A 115 7.39 -16.87 -1.70
CA LEU A 115 8.73 -16.32 -1.52
C LEU A 115 9.28 -16.76 -0.15
N ASP A 116 10.34 -17.53 -0.16
CA ASP A 116 11.01 -17.97 1.07
C ASP A 116 12.42 -17.36 1.16
N GLN A 117 12.70 -16.68 2.27
CA GLN A 117 13.99 -16.10 2.64
C GLN A 117 14.65 -15.20 1.57
N ILE A 118 13.84 -14.52 0.76
CA ILE A 118 14.36 -13.55 -0.22
C ILE A 118 14.63 -12.23 0.47
N THR A 119 15.88 -11.89 0.65
CA THR A 119 16.33 -10.69 1.38
C THR A 119 16.61 -9.49 0.49
N ASP A 120 16.92 -9.70 -0.79
CA ASP A 120 17.22 -8.64 -1.75
C ASP A 120 15.93 -8.07 -2.36
N PRO A 121 15.61 -6.77 -2.13
CA PRO A 121 14.44 -6.11 -2.71
C PRO A 121 14.40 -6.12 -4.25
N HIS A 122 15.58 -6.12 -4.91
CA HIS A 122 15.65 -6.22 -6.37
C HIS A 122 15.13 -7.55 -6.88
N ASN A 123 15.48 -8.65 -6.20
CA ASN A 123 14.98 -9.98 -6.56
C ASN A 123 13.48 -10.09 -6.31
N VAL A 124 12.97 -9.58 -5.18
CA VAL A 124 11.52 -9.51 -4.93
C VAL A 124 10.82 -8.75 -6.06
N GLY A 125 11.32 -7.57 -6.42
CA GLY A 125 10.74 -6.77 -7.50
C GLY A 125 10.78 -7.47 -8.86
N ALA A 126 11.84 -8.22 -9.16
CA ALA A 126 11.96 -8.99 -10.41
C ALA A 126 10.92 -10.13 -10.45
N ILE A 127 10.76 -10.84 -9.34
CA ILE A 127 9.79 -11.94 -9.22
C ILE A 127 8.35 -11.41 -9.37
N LEU A 128 8.01 -10.31 -8.69
CA LEU A 128 6.68 -9.71 -8.80
C LEU A 128 6.34 -9.27 -10.24
N ARG A 129 7.31 -8.67 -10.96
CA ARG A 129 7.11 -8.33 -12.37
C ARG A 129 6.88 -9.56 -13.24
N SER A 130 7.61 -10.64 -12.99
CA SER A 130 7.40 -11.90 -13.70
C SER A 130 6.06 -12.53 -13.35
N ALA A 131 5.66 -12.51 -12.09
CA ALA A 131 4.38 -12.98 -11.60
C ALA A 131 3.21 -12.30 -12.34
N GLU A 132 3.25 -10.98 -12.45
CA GLU A 132 2.23 -10.21 -13.19
C GLU A 132 2.11 -10.65 -14.65
N VAL A 133 3.25 -10.88 -15.34
CA VAL A 133 3.25 -11.33 -16.74
C VAL A 133 2.64 -12.72 -16.90
N PHE A 134 2.84 -13.61 -15.93
CA PHE A 134 2.30 -14.97 -15.95
C PHE A 134 0.93 -15.10 -15.28
N GLY A 135 0.36 -14.01 -14.79
CA GLY A 135 -0.95 -13.97 -14.17
C GLY A 135 -1.00 -14.68 -12.81
N ALA A 136 0.04 -14.50 -11.99
CA ALA A 136 0.10 -15.00 -10.62
C ALA A 136 -0.04 -13.85 -9.61
#